data_54364223024de38532860b435ea3bea8
#
_entry.id   54364223024de38532860b435ea3bea8
#
_cell.length_a   1.000
_cell.length_b   1.000
_cell.length_c   1.000
_cell.angle_alpha   90.00
_cell.angle_beta   90.00
_cell.angle_gamma   90.00
#
_symmetry.space_group_name_H-M   'P 1'
#
loop_
_entity.id
_entity.type
_entity.pdbx_description
1 polymer ?
#
loop_
_entity_poly.entity_id
_entity_poly.type
_entity_poly.pdbx_seq_one_letter_code
_entity_poly.pdbx_strand_id
1 'polypeptide(L)'
;MQKIAVIGGLGTLAGGDLFFKLLKNKQVLKNQSNFHFGFEQKPYTQMDLPLYQEKDIKSRKFYTYSICKNFEAKNFTKILIPCFASHSFINELQKEISIPIVNLYEALKNFVKKRFPKGSRIGILSSDYVKDLKITKEYFQDYTLIYPENQNLLMESIYSKLGIKNGYLEGIALENIYSSCVNLIENGCDFVIPLITEISLIADQIRKRGIQILDVNQIYADYALQNESLEPLKPFKLGILGGVGPAATVDFMNKVIQNTPAYKDQEHIKMIVEQNPQIPDRTAHLIHKDTDPTISMFSTCKRLEVEGADAIAIPCNTAHAFVDSIQPHLNIPIINMITETAKYILESWGENVNVGLLATTGTIQTNVYTNEFYKFKLNAIVPDHEHQEFVMESIYGAQGVKAGFTEGLCKENLLKAIDYLIKKDVEVIVLGCTELPLMFKNYKEYKYKQAIIIDPTEILAKKIVQLSKSEGNT
;
A
#
# COMPACT_ATOMS: atom_id res chain seq x y z
N MET A 1 -14.29 17.55 5.11
CA MET A 1 -13.22 18.55 5.36
C MET A 1 -11.94 18.06 4.70
N GLN A 2 -11.39 18.81 3.76
CA GLN A 2 -10.11 18.48 3.11
C GLN A 2 -8.95 18.87 4.02
N LYS A 3 -8.03 17.94 4.27
CA LYS A 3 -6.82 18.18 5.07
C LYS A 3 -5.60 18.16 4.14
N ILE A 4 -5.08 19.33 3.79
CA ILE A 4 -4.02 19.51 2.79
C ILE A 4 -2.72 19.90 3.48
N ALA A 5 -1.67 19.11 3.27
CA ALA A 5 -0.34 19.33 3.82
C ALA A 5 0.63 19.88 2.77
N VAL A 6 1.52 20.78 3.18
CA VAL A 6 2.59 21.34 2.34
C VAL A 6 3.93 21.10 3.00
N ILE A 7 4.87 20.52 2.26
CA ILE A 7 6.26 20.37 2.69
C ILE A 7 7.03 21.66 2.39
N GLY A 8 7.46 22.37 3.44
CA GLY A 8 8.12 23.68 3.33
C GLY A 8 9.64 23.64 3.21
N GLY A 9 10.30 22.58 3.71
CA GLY A 9 11.75 22.56 3.93
C GLY A 9 12.63 22.32 2.69
N LEU A 10 12.05 22.00 1.54
CA LEU A 10 12.79 21.74 0.28
C LEU A 10 13.08 23.02 -0.53
N GLY A 11 12.49 24.11 -0.13
CA GLY A 11 12.61 25.46 -0.61
C GLY A 11 11.71 26.32 0.26
N THR A 12 12.28 26.94 1.29
CA THR A 12 11.52 27.62 2.35
C THR A 12 10.56 28.66 1.78
N LEU A 13 11.06 29.54 0.90
CA LEU A 13 10.26 30.59 0.31
C LEU A 13 9.22 30.07 -0.66
N ALA A 14 9.56 29.07 -1.45
CA ALA A 14 8.63 28.42 -2.38
C ALA A 14 7.49 27.68 -1.65
N GLY A 15 7.82 26.99 -0.54
CA GLY A 15 6.83 26.36 0.32
C GLY A 15 5.88 27.37 0.96
N GLY A 16 6.43 28.47 1.48
CA GLY A 16 5.65 29.57 2.04
C GLY A 16 4.75 30.25 1.01
N ASP A 17 5.24 30.49 -0.20
CA ASP A 17 4.48 31.06 -1.31
C ASP A 17 3.30 30.16 -1.73
N LEU A 18 3.55 28.85 -1.92
CA LEU A 18 2.50 27.88 -2.21
C LEU A 18 1.44 27.87 -1.10
N PHE A 19 1.86 27.83 0.15
CA PHE A 19 0.96 27.82 1.30
C PHE A 19 0.11 29.09 1.35
N PHE A 20 0.69 30.24 1.11
CA PHE A 20 -0.02 31.51 1.05
C PHE A 20 -1.03 31.58 -0.12
N LYS A 21 -0.67 31.03 -1.29
CA LYS A 21 -1.55 30.93 -2.45
C LYS A 21 -2.75 30.00 -2.19
N LEU A 22 -2.56 28.90 -1.46
CA LEU A 22 -3.66 28.08 -0.98
C LEU A 22 -4.61 28.88 -0.09
N LEU A 23 -4.09 29.57 0.92
CA LEU A 23 -4.91 30.38 1.85
C LEU A 23 -5.69 31.49 1.15
N LYS A 24 -5.10 32.13 0.13
CA LYS A 24 -5.72 33.20 -0.68
C LYS A 24 -6.66 32.70 -1.78
N ASN A 25 -6.74 31.41 -2.01
CA ASN A 25 -7.59 30.88 -3.05
C ASN A 25 -9.07 31.22 -2.80
N LYS A 26 -9.78 31.67 -3.83
CA LYS A 26 -11.18 32.09 -3.73
C LYS A 26 -12.11 31.00 -3.19
N GLN A 27 -11.84 29.75 -3.55
CA GLN A 27 -12.61 28.60 -3.06
C GLN A 27 -12.42 28.40 -1.55
N VAL A 28 -11.18 28.53 -1.09
CA VAL A 28 -10.84 28.43 0.34
C VAL A 28 -11.47 29.58 1.13
N LEU A 29 -11.32 30.82 0.66
CA LEU A 29 -11.88 32.02 1.34
C LEU A 29 -13.41 31.96 1.46
N LYS A 30 -14.10 31.36 0.49
CA LYS A 30 -15.55 31.19 0.53
C LYS A 30 -16.02 30.10 1.49
N ASN A 31 -15.21 29.06 1.72
CA ASN A 31 -15.59 27.86 2.45
C ASN A 31 -14.50 27.41 3.45
N GLN A 32 -14.01 28.34 4.27
CA GLN A 32 -12.86 28.12 5.16
C GLN A 32 -13.01 26.90 6.09
N SER A 33 -14.22 26.65 6.58
CA SER A 33 -14.52 25.50 7.47
C SER A 33 -14.32 24.13 6.81
N ASN A 34 -14.25 24.07 5.48
CA ASN A 34 -14.06 22.83 4.73
C ASN A 34 -12.60 22.46 4.53
N PHE A 35 -11.66 23.31 4.97
CA PHE A 35 -10.24 23.13 4.74
C PHE A 35 -9.44 23.17 6.04
N HIS A 36 -8.56 22.19 6.21
CA HIS A 36 -7.53 22.17 7.24
C HIS A 36 -6.17 22.11 6.54
N PHE A 37 -5.35 23.10 6.74
CA PHE A 37 -4.01 23.17 6.15
C PHE A 37 -2.93 22.87 7.18
N GLY A 38 -1.94 22.06 6.76
CA GLY A 38 -0.71 21.81 7.50
C GLY A 38 0.48 22.29 6.68
N PHE A 39 1.41 22.98 7.34
CA PHE A 39 2.69 23.38 6.77
C PHE A 39 3.80 22.92 7.70
N GLU A 40 4.75 22.13 7.19
CA GLU A 40 5.86 21.66 8.00
C GLU A 40 7.18 22.12 7.39
N GLN A 41 7.86 23.02 8.11
CA GLN A 41 9.18 23.51 7.78
C GLN A 41 10.18 22.88 8.74
N LYS A 42 10.96 21.92 8.26
CA LYS A 42 12.13 21.40 8.98
C LYS A 42 13.40 21.82 8.27
N PRO A 43 14.49 22.07 8.99
CA PRO A 43 15.78 22.36 8.37
C PRO A 43 16.23 21.19 7.48
N TYR A 44 16.61 21.51 6.25
CA TYR A 44 17.28 20.59 5.35
C TYR A 44 18.65 21.18 4.99
N THR A 45 19.71 20.57 5.47
CA THR A 45 21.06 21.13 5.47
C THR A 45 21.70 21.37 4.10
N GLN A 46 21.09 20.81 3.03
CA GLN A 46 21.60 20.93 1.67
C GLN A 46 20.64 21.73 0.76
N MET A 47 19.70 22.47 1.35
CA MET A 47 18.66 23.19 0.61
C MET A 47 19.22 24.27 -0.32
N ASP A 48 20.28 24.93 0.10
CA ASP A 48 20.88 26.07 -0.60
C ASP A 48 21.91 25.66 -1.67
N LEU A 49 22.18 24.36 -1.78
CA LEU A 49 23.13 23.82 -2.74
C LEU A 49 22.42 23.21 -3.96
N PRO A 50 22.97 23.40 -5.16
CA PRO A 50 22.52 22.70 -6.33
C PRO A 50 22.66 21.18 -6.17
N LEU A 51 21.70 20.40 -6.68
CA LEU A 51 21.81 18.94 -6.71
C LEU A 51 22.76 18.54 -7.84
N TYR A 52 23.97 18.16 -7.51
CA TYR A 52 25.01 17.70 -8.46
C TYR A 52 25.38 16.23 -8.28
N GLN A 53 24.97 15.60 -7.17
CA GLN A 53 25.41 14.26 -6.81
C GLN A 53 24.25 13.36 -6.39
N GLU A 54 24.33 12.06 -6.66
CA GLU A 54 23.36 11.05 -6.24
C GLU A 54 23.16 11.02 -4.70
N LYS A 55 24.20 11.35 -3.93
CA LYS A 55 24.15 11.45 -2.48
C LYS A 55 23.10 12.45 -2.00
N ASP A 56 22.95 13.56 -2.70
CA ASP A 56 22.01 14.62 -2.32
C ASP A 56 20.57 14.18 -2.52
N ILE A 57 20.30 13.41 -3.57
CA ILE A 57 18.96 12.82 -3.83
C ILE A 57 18.57 11.81 -2.76
N LYS A 58 19.48 10.95 -2.30
CA LYS A 58 19.17 9.96 -1.25
C LYS A 58 18.78 10.67 0.07
N SER A 59 19.53 11.70 0.47
CA SER A 59 19.21 12.51 1.64
C SER A 59 17.82 13.16 1.49
N ARG A 60 17.51 13.71 0.31
CA ARG A 60 16.22 14.33 0.00
C ARG A 60 15.07 13.33 0.02
N LYS A 61 15.26 12.09 -0.46
CA LYS A 61 14.28 11.02 -0.36
C LYS A 61 13.89 10.73 1.10
N PHE A 62 14.87 10.51 1.97
CA PHE A 62 14.61 10.26 3.40
C PHE A 62 13.95 11.44 4.09
N TYR A 63 14.38 12.64 3.81
CA TYR A 63 13.78 13.86 4.35
C TYR A 63 12.31 13.96 3.95
N THR A 64 12.02 13.83 2.66
CA THR A 64 10.65 13.92 2.12
C THR A 64 9.76 12.82 2.68
N TYR A 65 10.25 11.58 2.70
CA TYR A 65 9.53 10.43 3.27
C TYR A 65 9.15 10.66 4.73
N SER A 66 10.09 11.12 5.57
CA SER A 66 9.83 11.31 7.00
C SER A 66 8.77 12.38 7.27
N ILE A 67 8.73 13.47 6.50
CA ILE A 67 7.68 14.48 6.61
C ILE A 67 6.33 13.96 6.10
N CYS A 68 6.31 13.22 4.98
CA CYS A 68 5.09 12.59 4.48
C CYS A 68 4.49 11.65 5.53
N LYS A 69 5.30 10.82 6.21
CA LYS A 69 4.84 9.94 7.29
C LYS A 69 4.29 10.72 8.49
N ASN A 70 4.86 11.88 8.83
CA ASN A 70 4.29 12.73 9.88
C ASN A 70 2.89 13.26 9.52
N PHE A 71 2.68 13.64 8.26
CA PHE A 71 1.35 14.07 7.79
C PHE A 71 0.35 12.91 7.72
N GLU A 72 0.81 11.73 7.31
CA GLU A 72 0.00 10.51 7.31
C GLU A 72 -0.48 10.18 8.73
N ALA A 73 0.40 10.20 9.72
CA ALA A 73 0.07 9.98 11.12
C ALA A 73 -0.93 11.01 11.70
N LYS A 74 -0.98 12.21 11.13
CA LYS A 74 -1.94 13.28 11.48
C LYS A 74 -3.23 13.23 10.65
N ASN A 75 -3.43 12.19 9.86
CA ASN A 75 -4.60 11.97 9.00
C ASN A 75 -4.87 13.12 8.01
N PHE A 76 -3.83 13.64 7.36
CA PHE A 76 -3.97 14.50 6.21
C PHE A 76 -4.49 13.70 5.00
N THR A 77 -5.18 14.37 4.08
CA THR A 77 -5.80 13.72 2.91
C THR A 77 -5.06 13.98 1.60
N LYS A 78 -4.15 14.96 1.58
CA LYS A 78 -3.29 15.28 0.43
C LYS A 78 -1.97 15.87 0.90
N ILE A 79 -0.89 15.59 0.16
CA ILE A 79 0.42 16.22 0.36
C ILE A 79 0.85 16.96 -0.90
N LEU A 80 1.33 18.18 -0.74
CA LEU A 80 1.96 18.98 -1.79
C LEU A 80 3.45 19.14 -1.52
N ILE A 81 4.24 18.91 -2.56
CA ILE A 81 5.69 19.01 -2.53
C ILE A 81 6.14 20.07 -3.55
N PRO A 82 6.35 21.34 -3.15
CA PRO A 82 6.78 22.40 -4.07
C PRO A 82 8.26 22.28 -4.43
N CYS A 83 8.62 21.19 -5.12
CA CYS A 83 10.01 20.91 -5.50
C CYS A 83 10.05 19.95 -6.70
N PHE A 84 10.43 20.43 -7.88
CA PHE A 84 10.53 19.62 -9.08
C PHE A 84 11.54 18.46 -8.96
N ALA A 85 12.68 18.70 -8.30
CA ALA A 85 13.66 17.66 -8.07
C ALA A 85 13.10 16.49 -7.25
N SER A 86 12.20 16.76 -6.30
CA SER A 86 11.58 15.72 -5.49
C SER A 86 10.53 14.91 -6.26
N HIS A 87 10.02 15.44 -7.36
CA HIS A 87 9.10 14.70 -8.24
C HIS A 87 9.81 13.63 -9.08
N SER A 88 11.15 13.62 -9.15
CA SER A 88 11.89 12.54 -9.80
C SER A 88 11.70 11.19 -9.12
N PHE A 89 11.30 11.17 -7.85
CA PHE A 89 11.05 9.95 -7.07
C PHE A 89 9.63 9.89 -6.48
N ILE A 90 8.72 10.68 -7.00
CA ILE A 90 7.35 10.76 -6.45
C ILE A 90 6.62 9.39 -6.49
N ASN A 91 6.83 8.60 -7.55
CA ASN A 91 6.22 7.27 -7.68
C ASN A 91 6.79 6.26 -6.68
N GLU A 92 8.08 6.37 -6.34
CA GLU A 92 8.69 5.57 -5.29
C GLU A 92 8.09 5.94 -3.92
N LEU A 93 7.96 7.24 -3.67
CA LEU A 93 7.42 7.77 -2.42
C LEU A 93 5.93 7.39 -2.25
N GLN A 94 5.12 7.49 -3.31
CA GLN A 94 3.69 7.18 -3.25
C GLN A 94 3.42 5.71 -2.91
N LYS A 95 4.30 4.78 -3.29
CA LYS A 95 4.17 3.36 -2.93
C LYS A 95 4.28 3.09 -1.43
N GLU A 96 4.92 4.00 -0.69
CA GLU A 96 5.17 3.86 0.75
C GLU A 96 4.32 4.83 1.61
N ILE A 97 3.58 5.73 0.97
CA ILE A 97 2.70 6.71 1.62
C ILE A 97 1.25 6.42 1.23
N SER A 98 0.37 6.27 2.22
CA SER A 98 -1.04 5.91 2.01
C SER A 98 -1.92 7.08 1.58
N ILE A 99 -1.47 8.33 1.80
CA ILE A 99 -2.20 9.52 1.35
C ILE A 99 -1.67 10.03 0.01
N PRO A 100 -2.54 10.55 -0.87
CA PRO A 100 -2.12 11.01 -2.19
C PRO A 100 -1.12 12.16 -2.12
N ILE A 101 -0.05 12.05 -2.92
CA ILE A 101 0.90 13.13 -3.18
C ILE A 101 0.50 13.77 -4.51
N VAL A 102 0.13 15.04 -4.47
CA VAL A 102 -0.29 15.76 -5.68
C VAL A 102 0.91 15.96 -6.61
N ASN A 103 0.81 15.52 -7.85
CA ASN A 103 1.91 15.62 -8.81
C ASN A 103 1.95 17.01 -9.46
N LEU A 104 3.07 17.74 -9.24
CA LEU A 104 3.26 19.10 -9.78
C LEU A 104 3.41 19.10 -11.31
N TYR A 105 4.05 18.07 -11.90
CA TYR A 105 4.15 17.97 -13.37
C TYR A 105 2.78 17.72 -13.99
N GLU A 106 1.91 16.90 -13.39
CA GLU A 106 0.53 16.72 -13.87
C GLU A 106 -0.28 18.01 -13.78
N ALA A 107 -0.11 18.77 -12.70
CA ALA A 107 -0.76 20.07 -12.57
C ALA A 107 -0.38 21.02 -13.72
N LEU A 108 0.91 21.11 -14.03
CA LEU A 108 1.42 21.91 -15.14
C LEU A 108 0.97 21.40 -16.50
N LYS A 109 1.08 20.11 -16.76
CA LYS A 109 0.65 19.49 -18.01
C LYS A 109 -0.83 19.78 -18.29
N ASN A 110 -1.68 19.60 -17.29
CA ASN A 110 -3.12 19.88 -17.41
C ASN A 110 -3.39 21.37 -17.68
N PHE A 111 -2.67 22.26 -17.02
CA PHE A 111 -2.78 23.70 -17.25
C PHE A 111 -2.34 24.09 -18.66
N VAL A 112 -1.17 23.61 -19.09
CA VAL A 112 -0.61 23.91 -20.42
C VAL A 112 -1.52 23.38 -21.52
N LYS A 113 -1.95 22.11 -21.42
CA LYS A 113 -2.84 21.47 -22.41
C LYS A 113 -4.15 22.24 -22.61
N LYS A 114 -4.68 22.88 -21.57
CA LYS A 114 -5.93 23.66 -21.64
C LYS A 114 -5.75 25.05 -22.27
N ARG A 115 -4.54 25.61 -22.25
CA ARG A 115 -4.31 27.02 -22.61
C ARG A 115 -3.41 27.25 -23.82
N PHE A 116 -2.61 26.26 -24.19
CA PHE A 116 -1.65 26.41 -25.27
C PHE A 116 -1.80 25.26 -26.28
N PRO A 117 -1.71 25.56 -27.58
CA PRO A 117 -1.84 24.54 -28.62
C PRO A 117 -0.67 23.56 -28.58
N LYS A 118 -0.91 22.34 -29.06
CA LYS A 118 0.17 21.37 -29.28
C LYS A 118 1.20 21.94 -30.28
N GLY A 119 2.47 21.63 -30.06
CA GLY A 119 3.58 22.15 -30.88
C GLY A 119 4.11 23.48 -30.41
N SER A 120 3.48 24.18 -29.43
CA SER A 120 4.04 25.41 -28.87
C SER A 120 5.48 25.21 -28.37
N ARG A 121 6.25 26.26 -28.45
CA ARG A 121 7.65 26.31 -28.02
C ARG A 121 7.73 26.82 -26.60
N ILE A 122 8.16 25.98 -25.67
CA ILE A 122 8.19 26.29 -24.23
C ILE A 122 9.61 26.62 -23.79
N GLY A 123 9.81 27.83 -23.27
CA GLY A 123 11.04 28.19 -22.58
C GLY A 123 11.08 27.57 -21.18
N ILE A 124 12.13 26.87 -20.85
CA ILE A 124 12.27 26.18 -19.57
C ILE A 124 13.38 26.80 -18.74
N LEU A 125 13.04 27.35 -17.57
CA LEU A 125 14.01 27.74 -16.54
C LEU A 125 14.10 26.62 -15.51
N SER A 126 15.19 25.87 -15.48
CA SER A 126 15.38 24.74 -14.57
C SER A 126 16.78 24.73 -13.94
N SER A 127 16.94 24.06 -12.81
CA SER A 127 18.28 23.68 -12.34
C SER A 127 18.88 22.62 -13.27
N ASP A 128 20.21 22.48 -13.24
CA ASP A 128 20.92 21.47 -14.02
C ASP A 128 20.37 20.06 -13.76
N TYR A 129 20.19 19.72 -12.50
CA TYR A 129 19.61 18.44 -12.11
C TYR A 129 18.24 18.18 -12.76
N VAL A 130 17.32 19.15 -12.70
CA VAL A 130 15.98 19.01 -13.27
C VAL A 130 16.00 18.97 -14.79
N LYS A 131 16.93 19.71 -15.42
CA LYS A 131 17.14 19.72 -16.87
C LYS A 131 17.52 18.33 -17.40
N ASP A 132 18.36 17.61 -16.66
CA ASP A 132 18.85 16.28 -17.04
C ASP A 132 17.81 15.17 -16.80
N LEU A 133 16.74 15.43 -16.06
CA LEU A 133 15.67 14.47 -15.82
C LEU A 133 14.84 14.23 -17.09
N LYS A 134 14.62 12.97 -17.44
CA LYS A 134 13.72 12.57 -18.54
C LYS A 134 12.27 12.98 -18.31
N ILE A 135 11.85 13.06 -17.07
CA ILE A 135 10.48 13.33 -16.63
C ILE A 135 9.88 14.58 -17.29
N THR A 136 10.66 15.68 -17.42
CA THR A 136 10.18 16.90 -18.08
C THR A 136 9.78 16.67 -19.53
N LYS A 137 10.60 15.91 -20.27
CA LYS A 137 10.31 15.56 -21.67
C LYS A 137 9.10 14.64 -21.80
N GLU A 138 8.93 13.71 -20.87
CA GLU A 138 7.78 12.77 -20.84
C GLU A 138 6.45 13.52 -20.63
N TYR A 139 6.43 14.50 -19.71
CA TYR A 139 5.22 15.27 -19.47
C TYR A 139 4.86 16.25 -20.57
N PHE A 140 5.84 16.78 -21.30
CA PHE A 140 5.67 17.80 -22.34
C PHE A 140 6.08 17.32 -23.76
N GLN A 141 5.87 16.03 -24.05
CA GLN A 141 6.25 15.40 -25.33
C GLN A 141 5.56 16.02 -26.55
N ASP A 142 4.40 16.66 -26.37
CA ASP A 142 3.65 17.36 -27.44
C ASP A 142 4.19 18.78 -27.72
N TYR A 143 5.27 19.21 -27.07
CA TYR A 143 5.81 20.57 -27.11
C TYR A 143 7.30 20.58 -27.40
N THR A 144 7.82 21.70 -27.92
CA THR A 144 9.25 21.90 -28.11
C THR A 144 9.84 22.61 -26.89
N LEU A 145 10.76 21.98 -26.18
CA LEU A 145 11.39 22.52 -24.97
C LEU A 145 12.70 23.22 -25.33
N ILE A 146 12.84 24.49 -24.93
CA ILE A 146 14.02 25.33 -25.17
C ILE A 146 14.56 25.79 -23.82
N TYR A 147 15.88 25.73 -23.64
CA TYR A 147 16.57 26.15 -22.42
C TYR A 147 17.40 27.41 -22.72
N PRO A 148 17.62 28.26 -21.69
CA PRO A 148 18.42 29.47 -21.90
C PRO A 148 19.87 29.11 -22.26
N GLU A 149 20.50 29.96 -23.10
CA GLU A 149 21.88 29.76 -23.54
C GLU A 149 22.88 29.86 -22.37
N ASN A 150 22.65 30.82 -21.46
CA ASN A 150 23.49 31.00 -20.28
C ASN A 150 22.89 30.34 -19.03
N GLN A 151 23.04 29.02 -18.94
CA GLN A 151 22.57 28.24 -17.80
C GLN A 151 23.27 28.63 -16.48
N ASN A 152 24.58 29.00 -16.53
CA ASN A 152 25.32 29.38 -15.35
C ASN A 152 24.75 30.66 -14.71
N LEU A 153 24.35 31.64 -15.52
CA LEU A 153 23.72 32.86 -15.04
C LEU A 153 22.42 32.56 -14.28
N LEU A 154 21.60 31.64 -14.79
CA LEU A 154 20.38 31.17 -14.14
C LEU A 154 20.69 30.50 -12.79
N MET A 155 21.69 29.61 -12.76
CA MET A 155 22.07 28.89 -11.54
C MET A 155 22.62 29.86 -10.46
N GLU A 156 23.43 30.83 -10.83
CA GLU A 156 23.91 31.89 -9.91
C GLU A 156 22.77 32.72 -9.33
N SER A 157 21.79 33.07 -10.19
CA SER A 157 20.61 33.86 -9.77
C SER A 157 19.72 33.11 -8.75
N ILE A 158 19.82 31.80 -8.70
CA ILE A 158 19.05 30.97 -7.79
C ILE A 158 19.84 30.67 -6.50
N TYR A 159 21.09 30.21 -6.62
CA TYR A 159 21.86 29.59 -5.54
C TYR A 159 22.96 30.46 -4.93
N SER A 160 23.34 31.60 -5.55
CA SER A 160 24.34 32.49 -4.98
C SER A 160 23.85 33.13 -3.70
N LYS A 161 24.77 33.76 -2.94
CA LYS A 161 24.43 34.50 -1.72
C LYS A 161 23.39 35.61 -1.93
N LEU A 162 23.33 36.17 -3.14
CA LEU A 162 22.38 37.20 -3.56
C LEU A 162 21.26 36.58 -4.44
N GLY A 163 21.12 35.27 -4.42
CA GLY A 163 20.13 34.55 -5.21
C GLY A 163 18.73 34.46 -4.57
N ILE A 164 17.75 34.05 -5.36
CA ILE A 164 16.33 33.96 -4.94
C ILE A 164 16.16 33.06 -3.74
N LYS A 165 16.86 31.94 -3.65
CA LYS A 165 16.77 31.02 -2.52
C LYS A 165 17.14 31.64 -1.21
N ASN A 166 17.99 32.66 -1.22
CA ASN A 166 18.42 33.45 -0.06
C ASN A 166 17.54 34.69 0.16
N GLY A 167 16.40 34.81 -0.55
CA GLY A 167 15.43 35.87 -0.33
C GLY A 167 15.66 37.15 -1.15
N TYR A 168 16.62 37.17 -2.08
CA TYR A 168 16.83 38.29 -2.97
C TYR A 168 15.89 38.25 -4.16
N LEU A 169 14.72 38.87 -3.99
CA LEU A 169 13.63 38.87 -4.99
C LEU A 169 13.66 40.11 -5.91
N GLU A 170 14.67 40.95 -5.76
CA GLU A 170 14.92 42.19 -6.51
C GLU A 170 16.39 42.30 -6.90
N GLY A 171 16.76 43.33 -7.64
CA GLY A 171 18.14 43.57 -8.03
C GLY A 171 18.68 42.53 -9.00
N ILE A 172 19.96 42.15 -8.83
CA ILE A 172 20.68 41.37 -9.85
C ILE A 172 20.08 40.00 -10.12
N ALA A 173 19.52 39.30 -9.14
CA ALA A 173 18.90 38.00 -9.31
C ALA A 173 17.65 38.10 -10.19
N LEU A 174 16.80 39.08 -9.96
CA LEU A 174 15.61 39.32 -10.79
C LEU A 174 16.02 39.71 -12.23
N GLU A 175 17.02 40.63 -12.41
CA GLU A 175 17.44 41.08 -13.73
C GLU A 175 18.05 39.93 -14.57
N ASN A 176 18.82 39.05 -13.95
CA ASN A 176 19.43 37.91 -14.63
C ASN A 176 18.36 36.87 -15.04
N ILE A 177 17.36 36.62 -14.20
CA ILE A 177 16.24 35.73 -14.54
C ILE A 177 15.38 36.33 -15.65
N TYR A 178 15.12 37.65 -15.57
CA TYR A 178 14.43 38.36 -16.62
C TYR A 178 15.19 38.28 -17.95
N SER A 179 16.52 38.51 -17.95
CA SER A 179 17.37 38.35 -19.13
C SER A 179 17.32 36.93 -19.72
N SER A 180 17.30 35.91 -18.85
CA SER A 180 17.12 34.51 -19.28
C SER A 180 15.75 34.28 -19.94
N CYS A 181 14.70 34.93 -19.44
CA CYS A 181 13.36 34.87 -20.07
C CYS A 181 13.36 35.61 -21.44
N VAL A 182 14.01 36.78 -21.55
CA VAL A 182 14.14 37.51 -22.82
C VAL A 182 14.85 36.65 -23.85
N ASN A 183 15.98 36.04 -23.49
CA ASN A 183 16.71 35.11 -24.37
C ASN A 183 15.83 33.96 -24.89
N LEU A 184 14.99 33.38 -24.02
CA LEU A 184 14.06 32.33 -24.43
C LEU A 184 13.00 32.83 -25.43
N ILE A 185 12.45 34.04 -25.22
CA ILE A 185 11.46 34.63 -26.15
C ILE A 185 12.12 35.00 -27.48
N GLU A 186 13.33 35.56 -27.48
CA GLU A 186 14.12 35.86 -28.70
C GLU A 186 14.44 34.58 -29.49
N ASN A 187 14.64 33.45 -28.79
CA ASN A 187 14.79 32.13 -29.39
C ASN A 187 13.43 31.49 -29.80
N GLY A 188 12.37 32.26 -29.84
CA GLY A 188 11.07 31.91 -30.38
C GLY A 188 10.19 31.05 -29.44
N CYS A 189 10.35 31.17 -28.13
CA CYS A 189 9.43 30.54 -27.20
C CYS A 189 8.11 31.35 -27.07
N ASP A 190 6.99 30.64 -27.03
CA ASP A 190 5.67 31.24 -26.86
C ASP A 190 5.42 31.68 -25.41
N PHE A 191 5.94 30.94 -24.46
CA PHE A 191 5.87 31.23 -23.03
C PHE A 191 6.95 30.52 -22.24
N VAL A 192 7.10 30.87 -20.96
CA VAL A 192 8.15 30.34 -20.07
C VAL A 192 7.55 29.56 -18.89
N ILE A 193 8.07 28.37 -18.64
CA ILE A 193 7.76 27.56 -17.44
C ILE A 193 9.00 27.52 -16.54
N PRO A 194 8.91 28.08 -15.32
CA PRO A 194 9.97 27.89 -14.34
C PRO A 194 9.81 26.55 -13.61
N LEU A 195 10.71 25.60 -13.86
CA LEU A 195 10.83 24.35 -13.09
C LEU A 195 11.70 24.53 -11.84
N ILE A 196 11.64 25.75 -11.28
CA ILE A 196 12.22 26.17 -10.02
C ILE A 196 11.13 26.97 -9.31
N THR A 197 10.59 26.39 -8.26
CA THR A 197 9.36 26.89 -7.60
C THR A 197 9.56 28.27 -6.95
N GLU A 198 10.76 28.63 -6.60
CA GLU A 198 11.12 29.97 -6.07
C GLU A 198 10.89 31.09 -7.10
N ILE A 199 11.01 30.82 -8.40
CA ILE A 199 10.75 31.84 -9.45
C ILE A 199 9.28 32.30 -9.41
N SER A 200 8.35 31.51 -8.87
CA SER A 200 6.96 31.93 -8.69
C SER A 200 6.81 33.21 -7.82
N LEU A 201 7.78 33.47 -6.92
CA LEU A 201 7.79 34.67 -6.08
C LEU A 201 7.96 35.97 -6.88
N ILE A 202 8.64 35.91 -8.02
CA ILE A 202 8.94 37.05 -8.91
C ILE A 202 8.18 37.00 -10.24
N ALA A 203 7.38 35.97 -10.45
CA ALA A 203 6.67 35.76 -11.73
C ALA A 203 5.80 36.96 -12.12
N ASP A 204 5.13 37.63 -11.17
CA ASP A 204 4.34 38.83 -11.41
C ASP A 204 5.19 40.03 -11.86
N GLN A 205 6.38 40.19 -11.31
CA GLN A 205 7.31 41.26 -11.70
C GLN A 205 7.78 41.06 -13.15
N ILE A 206 8.08 39.79 -13.53
CA ILE A 206 8.49 39.44 -14.90
C ILE A 206 7.31 39.63 -15.88
N ARG A 207 6.09 39.22 -15.51
CA ARG A 207 4.90 39.43 -16.36
C ARG A 207 4.60 40.91 -16.62
N LYS A 208 4.75 41.76 -15.63
CA LYS A 208 4.61 43.22 -15.77
C LYS A 208 5.56 43.84 -16.77
N ARG A 209 6.70 43.16 -17.05
CA ARG A 209 7.68 43.55 -18.06
C ARG A 209 7.40 42.92 -19.45
N GLY A 210 6.23 42.29 -19.64
CA GLY A 210 5.79 41.78 -20.96
C GLY A 210 6.14 40.31 -21.26
N ILE A 211 6.75 39.59 -20.34
CA ILE A 211 7.10 38.17 -20.55
C ILE A 211 5.95 37.25 -20.06
N GLN A 212 5.50 36.34 -20.91
CA GLN A 212 4.53 35.33 -20.53
C GLN A 212 5.20 34.19 -19.76
N ILE A 213 5.35 34.35 -18.46
CA ILE A 213 5.88 33.33 -17.54
C ILE A 213 4.78 32.76 -16.65
N LEU A 214 4.79 31.45 -16.45
CA LEU A 214 3.81 30.77 -15.58
C LEU A 214 4.19 30.90 -14.11
N ASP A 215 3.16 31.05 -13.26
CA ASP A 215 3.30 30.95 -11.81
C ASP A 215 2.98 29.49 -11.41
N VAL A 216 3.99 28.69 -11.25
CA VAL A 216 3.85 27.24 -11.02
C VAL A 216 3.25 26.91 -9.66
N ASN A 217 3.51 27.74 -8.63
CA ASN A 217 2.92 27.54 -7.31
C ASN A 217 1.42 27.88 -7.31
N GLN A 218 0.99 28.91 -8.06
CA GLN A 218 -0.44 29.20 -8.21
C GLN A 218 -1.16 28.09 -8.97
N ILE A 219 -0.57 27.59 -10.05
CA ILE A 219 -1.14 26.47 -10.81
C ILE A 219 -1.25 25.22 -9.93
N TYR A 220 -0.23 24.96 -9.11
CA TYR A 220 -0.22 23.81 -8.22
C TYR A 220 -1.27 23.92 -7.12
N ALA A 221 -1.42 25.10 -6.51
CA ALA A 221 -2.46 25.37 -5.53
C ALA A 221 -3.87 25.15 -6.11
N ASP A 222 -4.14 25.73 -7.29
CA ASP A 222 -5.43 25.61 -7.96
C ASP A 222 -5.75 24.15 -8.32
N TYR A 223 -4.76 23.42 -8.82
CA TYR A 223 -4.90 22.01 -9.17
C TYR A 223 -5.21 21.13 -7.96
N ALA A 224 -4.50 21.35 -6.84
CA ALA A 224 -4.69 20.60 -5.60
C ALA A 224 -6.09 20.79 -4.99
N LEU A 225 -6.69 21.97 -5.16
CA LEU A 225 -8.02 22.30 -4.65
C LEU A 225 -9.16 21.78 -5.55
N GLN A 226 -8.94 21.66 -6.86
CA GLN A 226 -9.95 21.21 -7.82
C GLN A 226 -10.14 19.68 -7.83
N ASN A 227 -9.12 18.91 -7.50
CA ASN A 227 -9.17 17.46 -7.50
C ASN A 227 -9.55 16.93 -6.12
N GLU A 228 -10.83 16.58 -5.92
CA GLU A 228 -11.37 16.15 -4.63
C GLU A 228 -10.93 14.73 -4.23
N SER A 229 -10.77 13.83 -5.19
CA SER A 229 -10.36 12.44 -4.93
C SER A 229 -9.16 12.04 -5.81
N LEU A 230 -7.97 12.11 -5.23
CA LEU A 230 -6.82 11.37 -5.74
C LEU A 230 -6.75 10.09 -4.91
N GLU A 231 -7.16 8.97 -5.49
CA GLU A 231 -6.91 7.67 -4.86
C GLU A 231 -5.39 7.38 -4.93
N PRO A 232 -4.74 7.10 -3.81
CA PRO A 232 -3.33 6.72 -3.86
C PRO A 232 -3.21 5.35 -4.52
N LEU A 233 -2.35 5.20 -5.51
CA LEU A 233 -1.94 3.91 -6.06
C LEU A 233 -1.06 3.19 -5.02
N LYS A 234 -1.69 2.68 -3.97
CA LYS A 234 -1.03 1.91 -2.93
C LYS A 234 -1.14 0.42 -3.27
N PRO A 235 -0.01 -0.31 -3.35
CA PRO A 235 -0.09 -1.76 -3.52
C PRO A 235 -0.81 -2.40 -2.33
N PHE A 236 -1.68 -3.36 -2.60
CA PHE A 236 -2.35 -4.14 -1.57
C PHE A 236 -1.33 -4.77 -0.61
N LYS A 237 -1.57 -4.62 0.70
CA LYS A 237 -0.75 -5.17 1.76
C LYS A 237 -1.54 -6.15 2.62
N LEU A 238 -1.14 -7.42 2.60
CA LEU A 238 -1.71 -8.46 3.44
C LEU A 238 -1.12 -8.41 4.86
N GLY A 239 -1.95 -8.35 5.89
CA GLY A 239 -1.59 -8.65 7.27
C GLY A 239 -1.78 -10.13 7.58
N ILE A 240 -0.80 -10.79 8.20
CA ILE A 240 -0.92 -12.18 8.63
C ILE A 240 -0.78 -12.25 10.16
N LEU A 241 -1.86 -12.65 10.83
CA LEU A 241 -1.81 -13.04 12.23
C LEU A 241 -1.21 -14.45 12.30
N GLY A 242 0.10 -14.52 12.54
CA GLY A 242 0.88 -15.74 12.64
C GLY A 242 1.14 -16.19 14.07
N GLY A 243 1.81 -17.32 14.23
CA GLY A 243 2.19 -17.87 15.53
C GLY A 243 1.13 -18.78 16.15
N VAL A 244 -0.06 -18.83 15.57
CA VAL A 244 -1.15 -19.73 15.98
C VAL A 244 -1.07 -21.09 15.26
N GLY A 245 0.12 -21.57 15.13
CA GLY A 245 0.78 -22.61 14.41
C GLY A 245 1.91 -21.98 13.60
N PRO A 246 3.16 -21.88 14.16
CA PRO A 246 4.27 -21.22 13.46
C PRO A 246 4.60 -21.84 12.10
N ALA A 247 4.59 -23.16 11.99
CA ALA A 247 4.82 -23.87 10.72
C ALA A 247 3.71 -23.62 9.69
N ALA A 248 2.45 -23.56 10.14
CA ALA A 248 1.31 -23.24 9.30
C ALA A 248 1.35 -21.80 8.76
N THR A 249 1.91 -20.86 9.55
CA THR A 249 2.11 -19.48 9.07
C THR A 249 3.10 -19.44 7.91
N VAL A 250 4.22 -20.14 8.01
CA VAL A 250 5.24 -20.22 6.95
C VAL A 250 4.66 -20.90 5.70
N ASP A 251 3.93 -22.00 5.89
CA ASP A 251 3.28 -22.71 4.79
C ASP A 251 2.26 -21.83 4.06
N PHE A 252 1.46 -21.05 4.80
CA PHE A 252 0.52 -20.10 4.22
C PHE A 252 1.23 -19.01 3.40
N MET A 253 2.32 -18.44 3.92
CA MET A 253 3.13 -17.47 3.17
C MET A 253 3.63 -18.07 1.84
N ASN A 254 4.13 -19.29 1.86
CA ASN A 254 4.55 -19.99 0.65
C ASN A 254 3.39 -20.17 -0.34
N LYS A 255 2.19 -20.52 0.13
CA LYS A 255 1.00 -20.63 -0.70
C LYS A 255 0.60 -19.31 -1.34
N VAL A 256 0.66 -18.19 -0.60
CA VAL A 256 0.42 -16.85 -1.17
C VAL A 256 1.43 -16.55 -2.27
N ILE A 257 2.73 -16.84 -2.05
CA ILE A 257 3.78 -16.63 -3.05
C ILE A 257 3.53 -17.50 -4.29
N GLN A 258 3.25 -18.79 -4.11
CA GLN A 258 3.05 -19.74 -5.22
C GLN A 258 1.80 -19.44 -6.06
N ASN A 259 0.73 -18.93 -5.44
CA ASN A 259 -0.50 -18.57 -6.13
C ASN A 259 -0.47 -17.16 -6.76
N THR A 260 0.55 -16.34 -6.44
CA THR A 260 0.71 -15.01 -7.05
C THR A 260 1.39 -15.16 -8.42
N PRO A 261 0.72 -14.81 -9.52
CA PRO A 261 1.35 -14.82 -10.85
C PRO A 261 2.31 -13.64 -10.95
N ALA A 262 3.58 -13.89 -10.69
CA ALA A 262 4.66 -12.91 -10.69
C ALA A 262 5.85 -13.44 -11.49
N TYR A 263 6.48 -12.55 -12.29
CA TYR A 263 7.71 -12.82 -13.04
C TYR A 263 8.95 -12.22 -12.37
N LYS A 264 8.74 -11.32 -11.40
CA LYS A 264 9.79 -10.64 -10.63
C LYS A 264 9.28 -10.32 -9.23
N ASP A 265 10.20 -10.10 -8.29
CA ASP A 265 9.90 -9.87 -6.86
C ASP A 265 8.88 -8.76 -6.62
N GLN A 266 8.94 -7.68 -7.41
CA GLN A 266 8.09 -6.50 -7.26
C GLN A 266 6.60 -6.74 -7.62
N GLU A 267 6.26 -7.88 -8.20
CA GLU A 267 4.90 -8.26 -8.56
C GLU A 267 4.23 -9.13 -7.50
N HIS A 268 4.99 -9.57 -6.49
CA HIS A 268 4.43 -10.29 -5.35
C HIS A 268 3.66 -9.38 -4.40
N ILE A 269 2.71 -9.98 -3.67
CA ILE A 269 1.90 -9.29 -2.67
C ILE A 269 2.79 -8.84 -1.51
N LYS A 270 2.70 -7.55 -1.14
CA LYS A 270 3.35 -7.02 0.07
C LYS A 270 2.69 -7.64 1.31
N MET A 271 3.50 -8.26 2.18
CA MET A 271 3.01 -8.92 3.38
C MET A 271 3.65 -8.31 4.64
N ILE A 272 2.83 -8.16 5.69
CA ILE A 272 3.31 -7.94 7.05
C ILE A 272 2.85 -9.10 7.90
N VAL A 273 3.77 -9.72 8.61
CA VAL A 273 3.51 -10.93 9.41
C VAL A 273 3.87 -10.64 10.85
N GLU A 274 2.91 -10.78 11.73
CA GLU A 274 3.19 -10.80 13.15
C GLU A 274 3.14 -12.25 13.66
N GLN A 275 4.31 -12.85 13.79
CA GLN A 275 4.48 -14.20 14.33
C GLN A 275 4.44 -14.14 15.86
N ASN A 276 3.25 -14.26 16.44
CA ASN A 276 3.01 -14.19 17.89
C ASN A 276 2.69 -15.56 18.50
N PRO A 277 3.68 -16.40 18.84
CA PRO A 277 3.44 -17.70 19.46
C PRO A 277 2.99 -17.61 20.93
N GLN A 278 2.94 -16.41 21.50
CA GLN A 278 2.44 -16.17 22.87
C GLN A 278 0.91 -16.08 22.94
N ILE A 279 0.21 -16.09 21.79
CA ILE A 279 -1.26 -16.18 21.78
C ILE A 279 -1.68 -17.49 22.43
N PRO A 280 -2.50 -17.48 23.52
CA PRO A 280 -2.94 -18.65 24.23
C PRO A 280 -3.54 -19.73 23.33
N ASP A 281 -3.42 -21.00 23.73
CA ASP A 281 -3.94 -22.10 22.91
C ASP A 281 -5.47 -22.03 22.81
N ARG A 282 -5.96 -21.95 21.59
CA ARG A 282 -7.38 -21.79 21.23
C ARG A 282 -8.19 -23.01 21.62
N THR A 283 -7.64 -24.22 21.40
CA THR A 283 -8.30 -25.49 21.75
C THR A 283 -8.36 -25.66 23.25
N ALA A 284 -7.29 -25.38 24.00
CA ALA A 284 -7.27 -25.45 25.44
C ALA A 284 -8.30 -24.50 26.06
N HIS A 285 -8.41 -23.26 25.56
CA HIS A 285 -9.44 -22.32 26.01
C HIS A 285 -10.86 -22.86 25.77
N LEU A 286 -11.15 -23.33 24.56
CA LEU A 286 -12.49 -23.77 24.16
C LEU A 286 -12.94 -25.01 24.92
N ILE A 287 -12.03 -25.96 25.16
CA ILE A 287 -12.35 -27.24 25.83
C ILE A 287 -12.21 -27.14 27.34
N HIS A 288 -11.11 -26.57 27.84
CA HIS A 288 -10.75 -26.61 29.27
C HIS A 288 -10.96 -25.29 29.99
N LYS A 289 -11.47 -24.25 29.29
CA LYS A 289 -11.64 -22.89 29.86
C LYS A 289 -10.30 -22.29 30.33
N ASP A 290 -9.21 -22.64 29.67
CA ASP A 290 -7.91 -22.07 29.90
C ASP A 290 -7.85 -20.61 29.43
N THR A 291 -6.69 -19.96 29.43
CA THR A 291 -6.53 -18.53 29.11
C THR A 291 -7.18 -18.16 27.79
N ASP A 292 -8.01 -17.11 27.79
CA ASP A 292 -8.72 -16.61 26.61
C ASP A 292 -7.75 -15.92 25.61
N PRO A 293 -7.68 -16.35 24.33
CA PRO A 293 -6.80 -15.77 23.33
C PRO A 293 -7.32 -14.46 22.71
N THR A 294 -8.57 -14.04 22.99
CA THR A 294 -9.26 -12.94 22.29
C THR A 294 -8.46 -11.64 22.32
N ILE A 295 -7.99 -11.22 23.51
CA ILE A 295 -7.23 -9.95 23.62
C ILE A 295 -5.91 -10.01 22.85
N SER A 296 -5.18 -11.13 22.96
CA SER A 296 -3.90 -11.30 22.27
C SER A 296 -4.07 -11.29 20.74
N MET A 297 -5.12 -11.95 20.24
CA MET A 297 -5.48 -11.96 18.83
C MET A 297 -5.90 -10.56 18.37
N PHE A 298 -6.79 -9.90 19.09
CA PHE A 298 -7.24 -8.53 18.78
C PHE A 298 -6.08 -7.54 18.74
N SER A 299 -5.21 -7.58 19.76
CA SER A 299 -4.02 -6.71 19.80
C SER A 299 -3.09 -6.93 18.61
N THR A 300 -2.89 -8.19 18.21
CA THR A 300 -2.10 -8.53 17.00
C THR A 300 -2.78 -7.98 15.73
N CYS A 301 -4.09 -8.18 15.57
CA CYS A 301 -4.85 -7.61 14.45
C CYS A 301 -4.74 -6.07 14.40
N LYS A 302 -4.83 -5.41 15.57
CA LYS A 302 -4.68 -3.94 15.64
C LYS A 302 -3.30 -3.46 15.23
N ARG A 303 -2.24 -4.16 15.57
CA ARG A 303 -0.89 -3.81 15.11
C ARG A 303 -0.76 -3.96 13.59
N LEU A 304 -1.29 -5.04 13.02
CA LEU A 304 -1.32 -5.22 11.56
C LEU A 304 -2.11 -4.09 10.85
N GLU A 305 -3.26 -3.68 11.41
CA GLU A 305 -4.06 -2.57 10.91
C GLU A 305 -3.28 -1.24 10.97
N VAL A 306 -2.65 -0.93 12.10
CA VAL A 306 -1.85 0.30 12.31
C VAL A 306 -0.66 0.35 11.35
N GLU A 307 -0.05 -0.78 11.07
CA GLU A 307 1.05 -0.91 10.09
C GLU A 307 0.55 -0.86 8.63
N GLY A 308 -0.74 -0.61 8.43
CA GLY A 308 -1.36 -0.34 7.15
C GLY A 308 -1.59 -1.58 6.29
N ALA A 309 -1.94 -2.70 6.89
CA ALA A 309 -2.54 -3.82 6.17
C ALA A 309 -3.91 -3.42 5.63
N ASP A 310 -4.28 -3.95 4.47
CA ASP A 310 -5.59 -3.71 3.84
C ASP A 310 -6.59 -4.83 4.18
N ALA A 311 -6.08 -6.03 4.47
CA ALA A 311 -6.86 -7.16 4.97
C ALA A 311 -6.00 -8.04 5.87
N ILE A 312 -6.63 -8.84 6.73
CA ILE A 312 -5.97 -9.77 7.63
C ILE A 312 -6.33 -11.21 7.26
N ALA A 313 -5.31 -12.08 7.19
CA ALA A 313 -5.46 -13.52 7.12
C ALA A 313 -5.00 -14.17 8.42
N ILE A 314 -5.73 -15.18 8.88
CA ILE A 314 -5.41 -15.96 10.08
C ILE A 314 -5.29 -17.44 9.66
N PRO A 315 -4.06 -17.97 9.44
CA PRO A 315 -3.87 -19.36 9.06
C PRO A 315 -4.02 -20.30 10.25
N CYS A 316 -5.20 -20.31 10.87
CA CYS A 316 -5.59 -21.17 11.99
C CYS A 316 -7.10 -21.36 12.02
N ASN A 317 -7.58 -22.57 11.78
CA ASN A 317 -9.02 -22.84 11.77
C ASN A 317 -9.69 -22.55 13.12
N THR A 318 -9.13 -23.05 14.22
CA THR A 318 -9.68 -22.86 15.56
C THR A 318 -9.77 -21.38 15.97
N ALA A 319 -8.86 -20.53 15.46
CA ALA A 319 -8.87 -19.09 15.73
C ALA A 319 -10.11 -18.39 15.17
N HIS A 320 -10.76 -18.97 14.16
CA HIS A 320 -11.97 -18.38 13.58
C HIS A 320 -13.17 -18.39 14.53
N ALA A 321 -13.14 -19.18 15.61
CA ALA A 321 -14.15 -19.10 16.69
C ALA A 321 -14.17 -17.72 17.39
N PHE A 322 -13.13 -16.91 17.26
CA PHE A 322 -12.99 -15.60 17.91
C PHE A 322 -13.17 -14.42 16.93
N VAL A 323 -13.24 -14.69 15.63
CA VAL A 323 -13.26 -13.64 14.58
C VAL A 323 -14.49 -12.75 14.70
N ASP A 324 -15.67 -13.32 14.94
CA ASP A 324 -16.92 -12.54 15.03
C ASP A 324 -16.91 -11.53 16.16
N SER A 325 -16.18 -11.80 17.26
CA SER A 325 -16.01 -10.86 18.37
C SER A 325 -14.95 -9.80 18.09
N ILE A 326 -13.96 -10.08 17.27
CA ILE A 326 -12.83 -9.19 16.97
C ILE A 326 -13.17 -8.24 15.82
N GLN A 327 -13.79 -8.75 14.75
CA GLN A 327 -14.04 -8.00 13.50
C GLN A 327 -14.75 -6.65 13.71
N PRO A 328 -15.78 -6.50 14.58
CA PRO A 328 -16.46 -5.22 14.77
C PRO A 328 -15.55 -4.09 15.29
N HIS A 329 -14.38 -4.43 15.82
CA HIS A 329 -13.41 -3.49 16.39
C HIS A 329 -12.23 -3.16 15.46
N LEU A 330 -12.26 -3.67 14.22
CA LEU A 330 -11.27 -3.42 13.18
C LEU A 330 -11.91 -2.64 12.02
N ASN A 331 -11.12 -1.78 11.38
CA ASN A 331 -11.56 -1.06 10.17
C ASN A 331 -11.19 -1.79 8.87
N ILE A 332 -10.41 -2.86 8.97
CA ILE A 332 -10.02 -3.70 7.83
C ILE A 332 -10.61 -5.12 7.99
N PRO A 333 -10.93 -5.81 6.91
CA PRO A 333 -11.54 -7.12 7.00
C PRO A 333 -10.54 -8.21 7.43
N ILE A 334 -11.01 -9.13 8.29
CA ILE A 334 -10.41 -10.46 8.42
C ILE A 334 -11.04 -11.34 7.36
N ILE A 335 -10.24 -11.90 6.46
CA ILE A 335 -10.74 -12.82 5.44
C ILE A 335 -10.99 -14.18 6.09
N ASN A 336 -12.29 -14.52 6.23
CA ASN A 336 -12.69 -15.72 6.95
C ASN A 336 -12.42 -16.98 6.10
N MET A 337 -11.41 -17.74 6.50
CA MET A 337 -10.96 -18.95 5.81
C MET A 337 -12.06 -20.02 5.72
N ILE A 338 -12.90 -20.14 6.75
CA ILE A 338 -13.95 -21.15 6.79
C ILE A 338 -15.05 -20.79 5.81
N THR A 339 -15.45 -19.51 5.75
CA THR A 339 -16.42 -19.00 4.77
C THR A 339 -15.93 -19.18 3.34
N GLU A 340 -14.69 -18.85 3.06
CA GLU A 340 -14.13 -19.02 1.71
C GLU A 340 -14.01 -20.50 1.33
N THR A 341 -13.73 -21.39 2.29
CA THR A 341 -13.73 -22.85 2.07
C THR A 341 -15.13 -23.34 1.74
N ALA A 342 -16.17 -22.91 2.47
CA ALA A 342 -17.54 -23.29 2.21
C ALA A 342 -18.02 -22.82 0.82
N LYS A 343 -17.70 -21.58 0.44
CA LYS A 343 -17.99 -21.05 -0.90
C LYS A 343 -17.33 -21.89 -2.00
N TYR A 344 -16.06 -22.19 -1.85
CA TYR A 344 -15.31 -22.98 -2.82
C TYR A 344 -15.93 -24.38 -3.00
N ILE A 345 -16.35 -25.03 -1.91
CA ILE A 345 -17.00 -26.36 -1.99
C ILE A 345 -18.35 -26.25 -2.69
N LEU A 346 -19.18 -25.25 -2.34
CA LEU A 346 -20.45 -25.02 -2.99
C LEU A 346 -20.30 -24.78 -4.51
N GLU A 347 -19.35 -23.94 -4.90
CA GLU A 347 -19.07 -23.61 -6.30
C GLU A 347 -18.57 -24.82 -7.10
N SER A 348 -17.82 -25.72 -6.45
CA SER A 348 -17.19 -26.88 -7.12
C SER A 348 -18.06 -28.11 -7.16
N TRP A 349 -18.89 -28.36 -6.14
CA TRP A 349 -19.67 -29.60 -6.00
C TRP A 349 -21.18 -29.37 -5.83
N GLY A 350 -21.63 -28.15 -5.64
CA GLY A 350 -23.06 -27.81 -5.45
C GLY A 350 -23.55 -27.97 -4.01
N GLU A 351 -24.88 -27.88 -3.86
CA GLU A 351 -25.56 -27.98 -2.55
C GLU A 351 -25.68 -29.47 -2.12
N ASN A 352 -25.88 -29.68 -0.81
CA ASN A 352 -26.13 -30.98 -0.15
C ASN A 352 -24.96 -31.97 -0.21
N VAL A 353 -23.76 -31.53 -0.52
CA VAL A 353 -22.55 -32.37 -0.52
C VAL A 353 -22.17 -32.77 0.91
N ASN A 354 -21.83 -34.04 1.11
CA ASN A 354 -21.28 -34.56 2.34
C ASN A 354 -19.80 -34.22 2.43
N VAL A 355 -19.44 -33.32 3.35
CA VAL A 355 -18.09 -32.82 3.55
C VAL A 355 -17.52 -33.40 4.84
N GLY A 356 -16.50 -34.23 4.74
CA GLY A 356 -15.74 -34.73 5.87
C GLY A 356 -14.89 -33.62 6.49
N LEU A 357 -14.91 -33.50 7.79
CA LEU A 357 -14.12 -32.51 8.52
C LEU A 357 -13.10 -33.18 9.42
N LEU A 358 -11.82 -33.00 9.18
CA LEU A 358 -10.69 -33.42 10.04
C LEU A 358 -10.11 -32.19 10.73
N ALA A 359 -10.43 -31.99 11.99
CA ALA A 359 -10.06 -30.80 12.72
C ALA A 359 -9.75 -31.12 14.20
N THR A 360 -9.23 -30.14 14.94
CA THR A 360 -9.08 -30.29 16.39
C THR A 360 -10.43 -30.43 17.05
N THR A 361 -10.51 -31.13 18.18
CA THR A 361 -11.73 -31.27 18.98
C THR A 361 -12.34 -29.91 19.31
N GLY A 362 -11.51 -28.90 19.60
CA GLY A 362 -11.98 -27.52 19.84
C GLY A 362 -12.68 -26.90 18.62
N THR A 363 -12.16 -27.13 17.42
CA THR A 363 -12.81 -26.66 16.17
C THR A 363 -14.15 -27.35 15.94
N ILE A 364 -14.24 -28.65 16.21
CA ILE A 364 -15.48 -29.42 16.06
C ILE A 364 -16.53 -28.99 17.08
N GLN A 365 -16.16 -28.87 18.37
CA GLN A 365 -17.09 -28.51 19.45
C GLN A 365 -17.65 -27.10 19.33
N THR A 366 -16.90 -26.16 18.75
CA THR A 366 -17.39 -24.79 18.51
C THR A 366 -18.35 -24.68 17.32
N ASN A 367 -18.52 -25.75 16.54
CA ASN A 367 -19.38 -25.79 15.36
C ASN A 367 -19.07 -24.72 14.29
N VAL A 368 -17.88 -24.10 14.31
CA VAL A 368 -17.54 -23.03 13.37
C VAL A 368 -17.66 -23.45 11.91
N TYR A 369 -17.25 -24.67 11.58
CA TYR A 369 -17.44 -25.25 10.24
C TYR A 369 -18.87 -25.68 10.01
N THR A 370 -19.48 -26.41 10.94
CA THR A 370 -20.84 -26.92 10.82
C THR A 370 -21.86 -25.80 10.62
N ASN A 371 -21.74 -24.73 11.40
CA ASN A 371 -22.61 -23.56 11.26
C ASN A 371 -22.41 -22.85 9.92
N GLU A 372 -21.17 -22.72 9.47
CA GLU A 372 -20.88 -22.07 8.20
C GLU A 372 -21.34 -22.95 7.02
N PHE A 373 -21.04 -24.25 7.06
CA PHE A 373 -21.49 -25.19 6.03
C PHE A 373 -23.02 -25.23 5.91
N TYR A 374 -23.74 -25.15 7.04
CA TYR A 374 -25.19 -25.08 7.03
C TYR A 374 -25.72 -23.86 6.26
N LYS A 375 -25.08 -22.69 6.41
CA LYS A 375 -25.44 -21.47 5.64
C LYS A 375 -25.30 -21.68 4.14
N PHE A 376 -24.36 -22.51 3.70
CA PHE A 376 -24.10 -22.85 2.31
C PHE A 376 -24.75 -24.14 1.86
N LYS A 377 -25.68 -24.72 2.68
CA LYS A 377 -26.38 -25.98 2.41
C LYS A 377 -25.43 -27.16 2.18
N LEU A 378 -24.34 -27.24 2.92
CA LEU A 378 -23.39 -28.34 2.90
C LEU A 378 -23.56 -29.18 4.17
N ASN A 379 -23.31 -30.49 4.10
CA ASN A 379 -23.45 -31.41 5.21
C ASN A 379 -22.09 -31.74 5.83
N ALA A 380 -21.83 -31.29 7.06
CA ALA A 380 -20.60 -31.62 7.77
C ALA A 380 -20.67 -33.03 8.37
N ILE A 381 -19.72 -33.88 8.01
CA ILE A 381 -19.53 -35.22 8.57
C ILE A 381 -18.22 -35.24 9.36
N VAL A 382 -18.28 -35.52 10.65
CA VAL A 382 -17.11 -35.60 11.53
C VAL A 382 -16.79 -37.05 11.88
N PRO A 383 -15.53 -37.38 12.24
CA PRO A 383 -15.18 -38.69 12.76
C PRO A 383 -15.96 -39.02 14.05
N ASP A 384 -16.15 -40.30 14.33
CA ASP A 384 -16.59 -40.75 15.65
C ASP A 384 -15.47 -40.52 16.71
N HIS A 385 -15.76 -40.87 17.97
CA HIS A 385 -14.86 -40.60 19.07
C HIS A 385 -13.46 -41.25 18.84
N GLU A 386 -13.41 -42.53 18.44
CA GLU A 386 -12.18 -43.26 18.22
C GLU A 386 -11.33 -42.64 17.10
N HIS A 387 -11.97 -42.32 15.96
CA HIS A 387 -11.25 -41.73 14.81
C HIS A 387 -10.89 -40.27 15.05
N GLN A 388 -11.65 -39.56 15.90
CA GLN A 388 -11.27 -38.21 16.34
C GLN A 388 -10.03 -38.21 17.23
N GLU A 389 -9.84 -39.25 18.07
CA GLU A 389 -8.59 -39.42 18.82
C GLU A 389 -7.40 -39.60 17.89
N PHE A 390 -7.51 -40.38 16.81
CA PHE A 390 -6.47 -40.46 15.78
C PHE A 390 -6.14 -39.12 15.15
N VAL A 391 -7.13 -38.27 14.91
CA VAL A 391 -6.89 -36.92 14.39
C VAL A 391 -6.14 -36.07 15.43
N MET A 392 -6.54 -36.11 16.71
CA MET A 392 -5.87 -35.38 17.77
C MET A 392 -4.42 -35.86 18.00
N GLU A 393 -4.18 -37.16 17.99
CA GLU A 393 -2.82 -37.74 18.06
C GLU A 393 -1.97 -37.33 16.84
N SER A 394 -2.58 -37.25 15.64
CA SER A 394 -1.88 -36.76 14.46
C SER A 394 -1.44 -35.30 14.61
N ILE A 395 -2.19 -34.48 15.36
CA ILE A 395 -1.92 -33.05 15.54
C ILE A 395 -1.03 -32.80 16.77
N TYR A 396 -1.39 -33.32 17.94
CA TYR A 396 -0.80 -33.00 19.24
C TYR A 396 0.02 -34.13 19.87
N GLY A 397 -0.02 -35.35 19.33
CA GLY A 397 0.73 -36.47 19.86
C GLY A 397 2.24 -36.21 19.92
N ALA A 398 2.96 -37.01 20.69
CA ALA A 398 4.43 -36.88 20.81
C ALA A 398 5.17 -36.99 19.47
N GLN A 399 4.58 -37.71 18.50
CA GLN A 399 5.03 -37.79 17.11
C GLN A 399 4.03 -37.10 16.17
N GLY A 400 3.29 -36.11 16.65
CA GLY A 400 2.32 -35.36 15.88
C GLY A 400 2.96 -34.23 15.05
N VAL A 401 2.16 -33.67 14.16
CA VAL A 401 2.64 -32.63 13.22
C VAL A 401 3.06 -31.35 13.96
N LYS A 402 2.49 -30.99 15.08
CA LYS A 402 2.94 -29.85 15.90
C LYS A 402 4.29 -30.11 16.58
N ALA A 403 4.67 -31.36 16.78
CA ALA A 403 6.01 -31.75 17.23
C ALA A 403 7.05 -31.84 16.10
N GLY A 404 6.64 -31.52 14.84
CA GLY A 404 7.53 -31.49 13.69
C GLY A 404 7.52 -32.75 12.82
N PHE A 405 6.68 -33.74 13.12
CA PHE A 405 6.59 -34.97 12.34
C PHE A 405 5.55 -34.85 11.23
N THR A 406 5.89 -35.25 10.01
CA THR A 406 4.98 -35.21 8.85
C THR A 406 4.77 -36.58 8.20
N GLU A 407 5.49 -37.59 8.66
CA GLU A 407 5.44 -38.99 8.21
C GLU A 407 5.39 -39.95 9.41
N GLY A 408 5.15 -41.23 9.18
CA GLY A 408 5.01 -42.26 10.21
C GLY A 408 3.66 -42.20 10.93
N LEU A 409 3.70 -42.36 12.27
CA LEU A 409 2.48 -42.57 13.07
C LEU A 409 1.43 -41.47 12.91
N CYS A 410 1.85 -40.21 12.86
CA CYS A 410 0.89 -39.10 12.67
C CYS A 410 0.12 -39.22 11.38
N LYS A 411 0.82 -39.55 10.29
CA LYS A 411 0.21 -39.72 8.97
C LYS A 411 -0.67 -40.99 8.91
N GLU A 412 -0.22 -42.10 9.48
CA GLU A 412 -0.99 -43.33 9.56
C GLU A 412 -2.32 -43.14 10.30
N ASN A 413 -2.29 -42.45 11.43
CA ASN A 413 -3.48 -42.13 12.20
C ASN A 413 -4.44 -41.25 11.41
N LEU A 414 -3.91 -40.19 10.75
CA LEU A 414 -4.74 -39.34 9.90
C LEU A 414 -5.41 -40.12 8.74
N LEU A 415 -4.68 -41.03 8.11
CA LEU A 415 -5.23 -41.87 7.04
C LEU A 415 -6.32 -42.82 7.54
N LYS A 416 -6.25 -43.35 8.77
CA LYS A 416 -7.36 -44.12 9.38
C LYS A 416 -8.63 -43.28 9.51
N ALA A 417 -8.51 -42.03 9.96
CA ALA A 417 -9.64 -41.13 10.06
C ALA A 417 -10.23 -40.75 8.67
N ILE A 418 -9.39 -40.58 7.66
CA ILE A 418 -9.81 -40.37 6.27
C ILE A 418 -10.58 -41.61 5.74
N ASP A 419 -10.03 -42.82 5.96
CA ASP A 419 -10.67 -44.04 5.54
C ASP A 419 -12.06 -44.30 6.20
N TYR A 420 -12.19 -43.88 7.46
CA TYR A 420 -13.48 -43.87 8.15
C TYR A 420 -14.48 -42.94 7.45
N LEU A 421 -14.11 -41.72 7.13
CA LEU A 421 -14.99 -40.76 6.45
C LEU A 421 -15.37 -41.23 5.07
N ILE A 422 -14.45 -41.84 4.32
CA ILE A 422 -14.73 -42.44 3.00
C ILE A 422 -15.82 -43.55 3.10
N LYS A 423 -15.79 -44.35 4.17
CA LYS A 423 -16.82 -45.39 4.43
C LYS A 423 -18.19 -44.77 4.80
N LYS A 424 -18.27 -43.49 5.08
CA LYS A 424 -19.49 -42.69 5.32
C LYS A 424 -19.97 -41.93 4.09
N ASP A 425 -19.56 -42.36 2.91
CA ASP A 425 -19.93 -41.76 1.62
C ASP A 425 -19.51 -40.27 1.52
N VAL A 426 -18.33 -39.93 2.07
CA VAL A 426 -17.74 -38.61 1.95
C VAL A 426 -16.78 -38.59 0.78
N GLU A 427 -17.01 -37.66 -0.16
CA GLU A 427 -16.16 -37.47 -1.34
C GLU A 427 -15.19 -36.29 -1.18
N VAL A 428 -15.53 -35.32 -0.33
CA VAL A 428 -14.76 -34.10 -0.09
C VAL A 428 -14.37 -34.04 1.38
N ILE A 429 -13.08 -33.97 1.68
CA ILE A 429 -12.56 -33.91 3.06
C ILE A 429 -11.78 -32.64 3.27
N VAL A 430 -12.18 -31.83 4.25
CA VAL A 430 -11.53 -30.60 4.65
C VAL A 430 -10.51 -30.88 5.76
N LEU A 431 -9.27 -30.47 5.56
CA LEU A 431 -8.21 -30.47 6.58
C LEU A 431 -8.38 -29.24 7.49
N GLY A 432 -9.31 -29.33 8.44
CA GLY A 432 -9.70 -28.25 9.34
C GLY A 432 -8.67 -27.95 10.47
N CYS A 433 -7.43 -28.38 10.30
CA CYS A 433 -6.27 -27.94 11.07
C CYS A 433 -5.13 -27.63 10.10
N THR A 434 -4.55 -26.46 10.17
CA THR A 434 -3.62 -25.91 9.19
C THR A 434 -2.26 -26.60 9.17
N GLU A 435 -1.96 -27.45 10.15
CA GLU A 435 -0.79 -28.32 10.15
C GLU A 435 -1.00 -29.63 9.37
N LEU A 436 -2.25 -30.10 9.24
CA LEU A 436 -2.54 -31.35 8.53
C LEU A 436 -2.08 -31.35 7.06
N PRO A 437 -2.22 -30.26 6.30
CA PRO A 437 -1.69 -30.19 4.94
C PRO A 437 -0.19 -30.47 4.83
N LEU A 438 0.59 -30.21 5.88
CA LEU A 438 2.03 -30.46 5.87
C LEU A 438 2.39 -31.95 5.65
N MET A 439 1.47 -32.86 5.99
CA MET A 439 1.61 -34.31 5.75
C MET A 439 1.33 -34.71 4.30
N PHE A 440 0.76 -33.79 3.48
CA PHE A 440 0.38 -34.04 2.09
C PHE A 440 1.24 -33.29 1.06
N LYS A 441 2.36 -32.68 1.45
CA LYS A 441 3.23 -31.86 0.55
C LYS A 441 3.70 -32.59 -0.72
N ASN A 442 3.74 -33.91 -0.71
CA ASN A 442 4.20 -34.73 -1.84
C ASN A 442 3.04 -35.19 -2.76
N TYR A 443 1.81 -34.84 -2.47
CA TYR A 443 0.65 -35.20 -3.30
C TYR A 443 0.38 -34.10 -4.32
N LYS A 444 0.65 -34.38 -5.61
CA LYS A 444 0.44 -33.42 -6.72
C LYS A 444 -1.03 -33.03 -6.91
N GLU A 445 -1.94 -33.91 -6.50
CA GLU A 445 -3.37 -33.65 -6.40
C GLU A 445 -3.74 -34.00 -4.97
N TYR A 446 -4.31 -33.08 -4.23
CA TYR A 446 -4.85 -33.32 -2.90
C TYR A 446 -5.98 -34.36 -2.99
N LYS A 447 -5.62 -35.60 -3.31
CA LYS A 447 -6.54 -36.72 -3.50
C LYS A 447 -6.00 -37.96 -2.79
N TYR A 448 -6.87 -38.61 -2.05
CA TYR A 448 -6.57 -39.87 -1.41
C TYR A 448 -7.68 -40.85 -1.69
N LYS A 449 -7.38 -41.98 -2.39
CA LYS A 449 -8.36 -42.93 -2.95
C LYS A 449 -9.38 -42.16 -3.81
N GLN A 450 -10.68 -42.22 -3.50
CA GLN A 450 -11.74 -41.47 -4.18
C GLN A 450 -11.98 -40.07 -3.60
N ALA A 451 -11.50 -39.79 -2.38
CA ALA A 451 -11.79 -38.53 -1.71
C ALA A 451 -10.87 -37.41 -2.19
N ILE A 452 -11.43 -36.25 -2.39
CA ILE A 452 -10.70 -35.00 -2.65
C ILE A 452 -10.40 -34.35 -1.32
N ILE A 453 -9.12 -34.06 -1.09
CA ILE A 453 -8.66 -33.42 0.14
C ILE A 453 -8.58 -31.91 -0.09
N ILE A 454 -9.25 -31.14 0.74
CA ILE A 454 -9.27 -29.68 0.67
C ILE A 454 -8.41 -29.10 1.78
N ASP A 455 -7.51 -28.22 1.37
CA ASP A 455 -6.70 -27.41 2.26
C ASP A 455 -7.27 -25.97 2.34
N PRO A 456 -7.87 -25.58 3.48
CA PRO A 456 -8.43 -24.25 3.66
C PRO A 456 -7.42 -23.11 3.49
N THR A 457 -6.13 -23.35 3.82
CA THR A 457 -5.09 -22.31 3.68
C THR A 457 -4.74 -22.06 2.20
N GLU A 458 -4.83 -23.07 1.36
CA GLU A 458 -4.68 -22.91 -0.09
C GLU A 458 -5.82 -22.07 -0.69
N ILE A 459 -7.06 -22.32 -0.24
CA ILE A 459 -8.23 -21.53 -0.66
C ILE A 459 -8.09 -20.09 -0.19
N LEU A 460 -7.70 -19.88 1.06
CA LEU A 460 -7.46 -18.54 1.62
C LEU A 460 -6.38 -17.80 0.82
N ALA A 461 -5.26 -18.47 0.46
CA ALA A 461 -4.20 -17.88 -0.35
C ALA A 461 -4.70 -17.44 -1.73
N LYS A 462 -5.47 -18.28 -2.42
CA LYS A 462 -6.09 -17.93 -3.70
C LYS A 462 -7.05 -16.75 -3.59
N LYS A 463 -7.83 -16.69 -2.52
CA LYS A 463 -8.73 -15.56 -2.24
C LYS A 463 -7.96 -14.26 -2.04
N ILE A 464 -6.87 -14.28 -1.27
CA ILE A 464 -6.00 -13.11 -1.07
C ILE A 464 -5.41 -12.63 -2.40
N VAL A 465 -4.94 -13.55 -3.25
CA VAL A 465 -4.42 -13.19 -4.58
C VAL A 465 -5.51 -12.58 -5.47
N GLN A 466 -6.74 -13.05 -5.38
CA GLN A 466 -7.87 -12.46 -6.09
C GLN A 466 -8.17 -11.02 -5.61
N LEU A 467 -8.19 -10.80 -4.29
CA LEU A 467 -8.44 -9.48 -3.70
C LEU A 467 -7.35 -8.48 -4.08
N SER A 468 -6.08 -8.89 -4.05
CA SER A 468 -4.96 -8.00 -4.41
C SER A 468 -5.02 -7.48 -5.85
N LYS A 469 -5.66 -8.24 -6.77
CA LYS A 469 -5.85 -7.84 -8.17
C LYS A 469 -7.02 -6.88 -8.35
N SER A 470 -8.09 -7.03 -7.57
CA SER A 470 -9.27 -6.17 -7.66
C SER A 470 -9.00 -4.76 -7.12
N GLU A 471 -8.13 -4.63 -6.13
CA GLU A 471 -7.72 -3.33 -5.56
C GLU A 471 -6.56 -2.66 -6.33
N GLY A 472 -5.80 -3.41 -7.12
CA GLY A 472 -4.71 -2.89 -7.96
C GLY A 472 -5.14 -2.38 -9.35
N ASN A 473 -6.40 -2.57 -9.75
CA ASN A 473 -6.95 -2.18 -11.05
C ASN A 473 -7.92 -0.98 -10.97
N THR A 474 -8.03 -0.31 -9.84
CA THR A 474 -8.70 0.98 -9.66
C THR A 474 -7.64 2.07 -9.48
#